data_0fe8f65eec5d9ff324d88b9919246c2c
#
_entry.id   0fe8f65eec5d9ff324d88b9919246c2c
#
_cell.length_a   1.000
_cell.length_b   1.000
_cell.length_c   1.000
_cell.angle_alpha   90.00
_cell.angle_beta   90.00
_cell.angle_gamma   90.00
#
_symmetry.space_group_name_H-M   'P 1'
#
loop_
_entity.id
_entity.type
_entity.pdbx_description
1 polymer ?
#
loop_
_entity_poly.entity_id
_entity_poly.type
_entity_poly.pdbx_seq_one_letter_code
_entity_poly.pdbx_strand_id
1 'polypeptide(L)'
;MRVVGERGFEAPREAVWRVLNDPAAMAATMPGVESFDVHDDRHWRANVKIPLGLGTLGMTMDMEKTGEREPDFASLAIKGNGVGAILSMTTAFNLSEKDGGTKMDWEAEVRIAGPVGSMGQRVLQPIVNQQVQQVLTSLDEQVRKAAGTTSAIED
;
A
#
# COMPACT_ATOMS: atom_id res chain seq x y z
N MET A 1 9.01 9.14 10.09
CA MET A 1 9.89 8.38 9.16
C MET A 1 9.33 8.51 7.77
N ARG A 2 10.13 8.94 6.82
CA ARG A 2 9.69 9.16 5.45
C ARG A 2 10.29 8.11 4.53
N VAL A 3 9.44 7.52 3.68
CA VAL A 3 9.85 6.53 2.69
C VAL A 3 9.40 7.04 1.32
N VAL A 4 10.32 7.04 0.35
CA VAL A 4 10.02 7.49 -1.02
C VAL A 4 10.60 6.49 -2.01
N GLY A 5 10.00 6.43 -3.18
CA GLY A 5 10.53 5.57 -4.24
C GLY A 5 9.79 5.75 -5.55
N GLU A 6 10.24 4.98 -6.52
CA GLU A 6 9.58 4.89 -7.81
C GLU A 6 9.56 3.45 -8.29
N ARG A 7 8.55 3.11 -9.10
CA ARG A 7 8.40 1.77 -9.64
C ARG A 7 7.84 1.85 -11.05
N GLY A 8 8.43 1.08 -11.96
CA GLY A 8 7.91 0.94 -13.31
C GLY A 8 7.01 -0.28 -13.43
N PHE A 9 5.95 -0.16 -14.23
CA PHE A 9 5.06 -1.26 -14.56
C PHE A 9 4.96 -1.39 -16.06
N GLU A 10 4.99 -2.63 -16.55
CA GLU A 10 4.81 -2.93 -17.99
C GLU A 10 3.32 -3.04 -18.31
N ALA A 11 2.57 -1.99 -18.00
CA ALA A 11 1.13 -1.94 -18.20
C ALA A 11 0.69 -0.49 -18.41
N PRO A 12 -0.42 -0.26 -19.12
CA PRO A 12 -0.95 1.09 -19.30
C PRO A 12 -1.33 1.73 -17.97
N ARG A 13 -1.27 3.05 -17.92
CA ARG A 13 -1.59 3.81 -16.72
C ARG A 13 -2.99 3.49 -16.18
N GLU A 14 -3.96 3.32 -17.05
CA GLU A 14 -5.34 2.98 -16.68
C GLU A 14 -5.43 1.63 -15.97
N ALA A 15 -4.62 0.66 -16.38
CA ALA A 15 -4.59 -0.65 -15.73
C ALA A 15 -3.98 -0.55 -14.32
N VAL A 16 -2.91 0.21 -14.18
CA VAL A 16 -2.29 0.45 -12.87
C VAL A 16 -3.25 1.21 -11.96
N TRP A 17 -3.88 2.25 -12.48
CA TRP A 17 -4.87 3.04 -11.74
C TRP A 17 -6.02 2.17 -11.22
N ARG A 18 -6.54 1.31 -12.08
CA ARG A 18 -7.65 0.42 -11.73
C ARG A 18 -7.29 -0.52 -10.58
N VAL A 19 -6.09 -1.09 -10.60
CA VAL A 19 -5.61 -1.96 -9.52
C VAL A 19 -5.47 -1.18 -8.22
N LEU A 20 -4.90 0.02 -8.27
CA LEU A 20 -4.69 0.84 -7.08
C LEU A 20 -6.01 1.33 -6.45
N ASN A 21 -7.09 1.33 -7.20
CA ASN A 21 -8.40 1.77 -6.72
C ASN A 21 -9.41 0.62 -6.54
N ASP A 22 -8.98 -0.61 -6.74
CA ASP A 22 -9.81 -1.79 -6.52
C ASP A 22 -9.59 -2.30 -5.09
N PRO A 23 -10.62 -2.26 -4.22
CA PRO A 23 -10.48 -2.72 -2.85
C PRO A 23 -10.00 -4.16 -2.72
N ALA A 24 -10.45 -5.06 -3.59
CA ALA A 24 -10.00 -6.46 -3.57
C ALA A 24 -8.52 -6.57 -3.90
N ALA A 25 -8.04 -5.81 -4.89
CA ALA A 25 -6.63 -5.78 -5.25
C ALA A 25 -5.79 -5.16 -4.14
N MET A 26 -6.28 -4.10 -3.50
CA MET A 26 -5.60 -3.48 -2.36
C MET A 26 -5.45 -4.46 -1.21
N ALA A 27 -6.51 -5.21 -0.89
CA ALA A 27 -6.44 -6.23 0.16
C ALA A 27 -5.37 -7.27 -0.18
N ALA A 28 -5.28 -7.68 -1.45
CA ALA A 28 -4.29 -8.65 -1.89
C ALA A 28 -2.85 -8.12 -1.84
N THR A 29 -2.65 -6.79 -1.85
CA THR A 29 -1.30 -6.20 -1.74
C THR A 29 -0.84 -6.03 -0.31
N MET A 30 -1.73 -6.11 0.68
CA MET A 30 -1.36 -5.87 2.08
C MET A 30 -0.76 -7.13 2.72
N PRO A 31 0.51 -7.09 3.14
CA PRO A 31 1.11 -8.24 3.81
C PRO A 31 0.47 -8.47 5.17
N GLY A 32 0.19 -9.73 5.49
CA GLY A 32 -0.36 -10.11 6.78
C GLY A 32 -1.81 -9.74 7.00
N VAL A 33 -2.55 -9.39 5.93
CA VAL A 33 -3.97 -9.04 6.06
C VAL A 33 -4.78 -10.26 6.48
N GLU A 34 -5.61 -10.10 7.51
CA GLU A 34 -6.51 -11.13 8.01
C GLU A 34 -7.96 -10.85 7.61
N SER A 35 -8.33 -9.59 7.58
CA SER A 35 -9.65 -9.17 7.14
C SER A 35 -9.57 -7.79 6.52
N PHE A 36 -10.48 -7.52 5.59
CA PHE A 36 -10.55 -6.26 4.88
C PHE A 36 -12.01 -5.93 4.61
N ASP A 37 -12.47 -4.80 5.18
CA ASP A 37 -13.85 -4.36 5.06
C ASP A 37 -13.93 -3.02 4.34
N VAL A 38 -14.76 -2.94 3.33
CA VAL A 38 -15.02 -1.72 2.58
C VAL A 38 -16.25 -1.04 3.19
N HIS A 39 -16.07 0.16 3.72
CA HIS A 39 -17.20 0.93 4.27
C HIS A 39 -17.88 1.74 3.18
N ASP A 40 -17.09 2.41 2.35
CA ASP A 40 -17.57 3.18 1.19
C ASP A 40 -16.42 3.38 0.21
N ASP A 41 -16.60 4.21 -0.81
CA ASP A 41 -15.61 4.47 -1.86
C ASP A 41 -14.30 5.03 -1.34
N ARG A 42 -14.31 5.61 -0.15
CA ARG A 42 -13.17 6.34 0.41
C ARG A 42 -12.69 5.81 1.74
N HIS A 43 -13.37 4.84 2.32
CA HIS A 43 -13.05 4.33 3.67
C HIS A 43 -13.00 2.82 3.70
N TRP A 44 -11.90 2.28 4.23
CA TRP A 44 -11.69 0.84 4.38
C TRP A 44 -11.13 0.56 5.76
N ARG A 45 -11.34 -0.65 6.24
CA ARG A 45 -10.73 -1.12 7.47
C ARG A 45 -10.08 -2.48 7.23
N ALA A 46 -8.85 -2.64 7.72
CA ALA A 46 -8.13 -3.90 7.63
C ALA A 46 -7.60 -4.32 8.98
N ASN A 47 -7.61 -5.61 9.25
CA ASN A 47 -6.90 -6.21 10.37
C ASN A 47 -5.69 -6.92 9.81
N VAL A 48 -4.51 -6.58 10.30
CA VAL A 48 -3.24 -7.10 9.79
C VAL A 48 -2.37 -7.59 10.92
N LYS A 49 -1.44 -8.51 10.60
CA LYS A 49 -0.37 -8.93 11.50
C LYS A 49 0.96 -8.54 10.90
N ILE A 50 1.75 -7.80 11.66
CA ILE A 50 3.05 -7.30 11.23
C ILE A 50 4.14 -8.00 12.04
N PRO A 51 5.10 -8.69 11.40
CA PRO A 51 6.21 -9.32 12.12
C PRO A 51 7.18 -8.25 12.65
N LEU A 52 7.57 -8.39 13.91
CA LEU A 52 8.51 -7.46 14.56
C LEU A 52 9.86 -8.11 14.86
N GLY A 53 10.11 -9.29 14.31
CA GLY A 53 11.31 -10.06 14.61
C GLY A 53 11.08 -11.03 15.77
N LEU A 54 10.66 -10.54 16.92
CA LEU A 54 10.32 -11.34 18.10
C LEU A 54 8.82 -11.34 18.31
N GLY A 55 8.08 -12.01 17.45
CA GLY A 55 6.63 -12.06 17.52
C GLY A 55 5.96 -11.17 16.48
N THR A 56 4.67 -11.04 16.58
CA THR A 56 3.86 -10.28 15.64
C THR A 56 3.02 -9.23 16.36
N LEU A 57 2.75 -8.13 15.65
CA LEU A 57 1.88 -7.06 16.10
C LEU A 57 0.58 -7.10 15.30
N GLY A 58 -0.53 -7.37 15.99
CA GLY A 58 -1.85 -7.24 15.37
C GLY A 58 -2.27 -5.78 15.37
N MET A 59 -2.75 -5.29 14.23
CA MET A 59 -3.22 -3.91 14.10
C MET A 59 -4.54 -3.86 13.35
N THR A 60 -5.41 -2.95 13.80
CA THR A 60 -6.58 -2.54 13.03
C THR A 60 -6.22 -1.24 12.33
N MET A 61 -6.31 -1.22 11.01
CA MET A 61 -5.99 -0.06 10.20
C MET A 61 -7.24 0.53 9.58
N ASP A 62 -7.47 1.81 9.83
CA ASP A 62 -8.52 2.59 9.17
C ASP A 62 -7.88 3.42 8.07
N MET A 63 -8.36 3.24 6.85
CA MET A 63 -7.81 3.90 5.66
C MET A 63 -8.83 4.81 5.03
N GLU A 64 -8.39 6.01 4.67
CA GLU A 64 -9.23 7.01 4.02
C GLU A 64 -8.53 7.56 2.78
N LYS A 65 -9.24 7.57 1.65
CA LYS A 65 -8.76 8.26 0.45
C LYS A 65 -8.96 9.76 0.66
N THR A 66 -7.87 10.51 0.72
CA THR A 66 -7.88 11.95 1.01
C THR A 66 -7.80 12.81 -0.22
N GLY A 67 -7.32 12.28 -1.34
CA GLY A 67 -7.25 13.01 -2.60
C GLY A 67 -7.23 12.07 -3.78
N GLU A 68 -7.72 12.57 -4.92
CA GLU A 68 -7.78 11.77 -6.13
C GLU A 68 -7.83 12.67 -7.35
N ARG A 69 -7.04 12.34 -8.36
CA ARG A 69 -7.12 12.92 -9.70
C ARG A 69 -6.87 11.80 -10.69
N GLU A 70 -7.95 11.23 -11.19
CA GLU A 70 -7.90 10.11 -12.13
C GLU A 70 -7.27 10.54 -13.47
N PRO A 71 -6.39 9.76 -14.06
CA PRO A 71 -5.80 8.50 -13.60
C PRO A 71 -4.37 8.67 -13.06
N ASP A 72 -4.02 9.84 -12.53
CA ASP A 72 -2.65 10.23 -12.24
C ASP A 72 -2.26 10.19 -10.79
N PHE A 73 -3.18 10.55 -9.89
CA PHE A 73 -2.82 10.85 -8.52
C PHE A 73 -3.86 10.34 -7.53
N ALA A 74 -3.39 9.77 -6.41
CA ALA A 74 -4.23 9.51 -5.25
C ALA A 74 -3.41 9.63 -3.97
N SER A 75 -4.09 9.97 -2.89
CA SER A 75 -3.49 10.03 -1.57
C SER A 75 -4.39 9.34 -0.54
N LEU A 76 -3.77 8.77 0.48
CA LEU A 76 -4.44 8.03 1.54
C LEU A 76 -3.92 8.48 2.91
N ALA A 77 -4.80 8.48 3.89
CA ALA A 77 -4.43 8.60 5.29
C ALA A 77 -4.77 7.29 5.98
N ILE A 78 -3.86 6.78 6.79
CA ILE A 78 -4.02 5.51 7.47
C ILE A 78 -3.78 5.72 8.95
N LYS A 79 -4.71 5.22 9.79
CA LYS A 79 -4.55 5.20 11.24
C LYS A 79 -4.64 3.75 11.70
N GLY A 80 -3.62 3.32 12.43
CA GLY A 80 -3.55 1.96 12.92
C GLY A 80 -3.51 1.93 14.45
N ASN A 81 -4.19 0.96 15.03
CA ASN A 81 -4.20 0.73 16.46
C ASN A 81 -3.85 -0.73 16.74
N GLY A 82 -2.86 -0.92 17.60
CA GLY A 82 -2.45 -2.24 18.06
C GLY A 82 -2.03 -2.16 19.51
N VAL A 83 -1.75 -3.31 20.12
CA VAL A 83 -1.25 -3.34 21.48
C VAL A 83 0.17 -2.76 21.52
N GLY A 84 0.31 -1.62 22.19
CA GLY A 84 1.61 -0.95 22.29
C GLY A 84 2.03 -0.14 21.09
N ALA A 85 1.13 0.09 20.11
CA ALA A 85 1.45 0.85 18.91
C ALA A 85 0.26 1.64 18.39
N ILE A 86 0.49 2.89 18.05
CA ILE A 86 -0.45 3.74 17.33
C ILE A 86 0.27 4.21 16.07
N LEU A 87 -0.28 3.86 14.92
CA LEU A 87 0.28 4.21 13.63
C LEU A 87 -0.48 5.37 13.01
N SER A 88 0.25 6.35 12.48
CA SER A 88 -0.31 7.40 11.63
C SER A 88 0.52 7.43 10.35
N MET A 89 -0.12 7.28 9.21
CA MET A 89 0.58 7.29 7.94
C MET A 89 -0.20 8.08 6.91
N THR A 90 0.52 8.86 6.11
CA THR A 90 -0.01 9.46 4.90
C THR A 90 0.81 8.96 3.73
N THR A 91 0.16 8.63 2.64
CA THR A 91 0.85 8.19 1.44
C THR A 91 0.21 8.80 0.21
N ALA A 92 1.02 9.01 -0.82
CA ALA A 92 0.56 9.55 -2.09
C ALA A 92 1.35 8.90 -3.22
N PHE A 93 0.71 8.76 -4.37
CA PHE A 93 1.40 8.31 -5.57
C PHE A 93 0.97 9.10 -6.78
N ASN A 94 1.90 9.21 -7.74
CA ASN A 94 1.69 9.83 -9.04
C ASN A 94 2.05 8.83 -10.12
N LEU A 95 1.17 8.68 -11.09
CA LEU A 95 1.39 7.81 -12.25
C LEU A 95 1.67 8.65 -13.48
N SER A 96 2.70 8.29 -14.22
CA SER A 96 3.05 8.91 -15.50
C SER A 96 3.35 7.84 -16.54
N GLU A 97 3.14 8.16 -17.80
CA GLU A 97 3.47 7.25 -18.88
C GLU A 97 4.97 7.30 -19.15
N LYS A 98 5.58 6.13 -19.35
CA LYS A 98 7.00 6.04 -19.63
C LYS A 98 7.28 4.79 -20.47
N ASP A 99 7.85 4.99 -21.66
CA ASP A 99 8.32 3.91 -22.55
C ASP A 99 7.27 2.84 -22.84
N GLY A 100 6.02 3.25 -23.03
CA GLY A 100 4.91 2.33 -23.29
C GLY A 100 4.31 1.70 -22.04
N GLY A 101 4.88 1.97 -20.88
CA GLY A 101 4.39 1.50 -19.59
C GLY A 101 4.03 2.64 -18.67
N THR A 102 4.11 2.39 -17.38
CA THR A 102 3.74 3.37 -16.35
C THR A 102 4.84 3.48 -15.32
N LYS A 103 5.14 4.70 -14.92
CA LYS A 103 6.02 4.99 -13.80
C LYS A 103 5.18 5.49 -12.64
N MET A 104 5.37 4.89 -11.47
CA MET A 104 4.73 5.32 -10.23
C MET A 104 5.78 5.94 -9.32
N ASP A 105 5.59 7.23 -9.00
CA ASP A 105 6.34 7.91 -7.96
C ASP A 105 5.49 7.90 -6.70
N TRP A 106 6.05 7.47 -5.59
CA TRP A 106 5.30 7.35 -4.35
C TRP A 106 6.08 7.83 -3.15
N GLU A 107 5.35 8.25 -2.13
CA GLU A 107 5.94 8.65 -0.85
C GLU A 107 5.00 8.26 0.28
N ALA A 108 5.57 8.03 1.45
CA ALA A 108 4.83 7.75 2.67
C ALA A 108 5.52 8.41 3.85
N GLU A 109 4.73 9.03 4.71
CA GLU A 109 5.19 9.54 6.00
C GLU A 109 4.58 8.66 7.07
N VAL A 110 5.44 8.03 7.89
CA VAL A 110 5.04 7.05 8.88
C VAL A 110 5.41 7.54 10.26
N ARG A 111 4.45 7.53 11.20
CA ARG A 111 4.68 7.84 12.60
C ARG A 111 4.12 6.71 13.46
N ILE A 112 4.92 6.23 14.38
CA ILE A 112 4.53 5.16 15.29
C ILE A 112 4.74 5.66 16.72
N ALA A 113 3.65 5.68 17.50
CA ALA A 113 3.68 6.07 18.90
C ALA A 113 3.48 4.84 19.78
N GLY A 114 3.70 5.02 21.09
CA GLY A 114 3.57 3.96 22.09
C GLY A 114 4.89 3.18 22.27
N PRO A 115 4.88 2.11 23.07
CA PRO A 115 6.09 1.31 23.35
C PRO A 115 6.80 0.79 22.09
N VAL A 116 6.05 0.38 21.06
CA VAL A 116 6.65 -0.06 19.78
C VAL A 116 7.40 1.10 19.13
N GLY A 117 6.81 2.30 19.14
CA GLY A 117 7.47 3.49 18.59
C GLY A 117 8.78 3.82 19.29
N SER A 118 8.89 3.53 20.58
CA SER A 118 10.09 3.81 21.37
C SER A 118 11.25 2.87 21.03
N MET A 119 11.04 1.82 20.22
CA MET A 119 12.11 0.98 19.71
C MET A 119 13.09 1.77 18.82
N GLY A 120 12.61 2.89 18.25
CA GLY A 120 13.43 3.79 17.48
C GLY A 120 13.53 3.43 16.00
N GLN A 121 13.96 4.42 15.23
CA GLN A 121 14.05 4.29 13.77
C GLN A 121 15.00 3.19 13.30
N ARG A 122 16.09 2.97 14.05
CA ARG A 122 17.07 1.95 13.69
C ARG A 122 16.45 0.55 13.63
N VAL A 123 15.50 0.26 14.53
CA VAL A 123 14.79 -1.01 14.57
C VAL A 123 13.61 -1.03 13.60
N LEU A 124 12.86 0.05 13.54
CA LEU A 124 11.61 0.11 12.78
C LEU A 124 11.82 0.32 11.28
N GLN A 125 12.86 1.05 10.87
CA GLN A 125 13.12 1.34 9.46
C GLN A 125 13.25 0.07 8.59
N PRO A 126 14.02 -0.94 9.00
CA PRO A 126 14.10 -2.19 8.22
C PRO A 126 12.75 -2.90 8.11
N ILE A 127 11.93 -2.86 9.17
CA ILE A 127 10.60 -3.47 9.16
C ILE A 127 9.70 -2.75 8.17
N VAL A 128 9.67 -1.43 8.20
CA VAL A 128 8.89 -0.61 7.26
C VAL A 128 9.35 -0.86 5.83
N ASN A 129 10.66 -0.86 5.59
CA ASN A 129 11.21 -1.10 4.25
C ASN A 129 10.80 -2.47 3.72
N GLN A 130 10.82 -3.50 4.56
CA GLN A 130 10.41 -4.84 4.17
C GLN A 130 8.92 -4.89 3.82
N GLN A 131 8.07 -4.24 4.62
CA GLN A 131 6.64 -4.17 4.35
C GLN A 131 6.37 -3.46 3.02
N VAL A 132 7.06 -2.37 2.76
CA VAL A 132 6.95 -1.62 1.51
C VAL A 132 7.33 -2.50 0.32
N GLN A 133 8.43 -3.25 0.41
CA GLN A 133 8.87 -4.13 -0.67
C GLN A 133 7.83 -5.23 -0.94
N GLN A 134 7.23 -5.78 0.09
CA GLN A 134 6.18 -6.79 -0.07
C GLN A 134 4.94 -6.21 -0.76
N VAL A 135 4.54 -4.99 -0.39
CA VAL A 135 3.42 -4.29 -1.04
C VAL A 135 3.72 -4.08 -2.52
N LEU A 136 4.91 -3.58 -2.85
CA LEU A 136 5.30 -3.31 -4.23
C LEU A 136 5.36 -4.59 -5.07
N THR A 137 5.87 -5.67 -4.52
CA THR A 137 5.92 -6.97 -5.21
C THR A 137 4.51 -7.50 -5.48
N SER A 138 3.63 -7.42 -4.48
CA SER A 138 2.24 -7.85 -4.64
C SER A 138 1.48 -6.96 -5.62
N LEU A 139 1.74 -5.66 -5.59
CA LEU A 139 1.14 -4.71 -6.52
C LEU A 139 1.54 -5.05 -7.96
N ASP A 140 2.82 -5.35 -8.19
CA ASP A 140 3.31 -5.75 -9.49
C ASP A 140 2.58 -7.00 -10.01
N GLU A 141 2.35 -7.97 -9.14
CA GLU A 141 1.59 -9.18 -9.49
C GLU A 141 0.14 -8.85 -9.85
N GLN A 142 -0.52 -7.97 -9.10
CA GLN A 142 -1.89 -7.57 -9.38
C GLN A 142 -1.99 -6.82 -10.73
N VAL A 143 -1.03 -5.96 -11.00
CA VAL A 143 -0.97 -5.23 -12.27
C VAL A 143 -0.75 -6.19 -13.44
N ARG A 144 0.14 -7.17 -13.29
CA ARG A 144 0.39 -8.18 -14.32
C ARG A 144 -0.86 -9.02 -14.59
N LYS A 145 -1.59 -9.41 -13.54
CA LYS A 145 -2.86 -10.15 -13.69
C LYS A 145 -3.88 -9.33 -14.45
N ALA A 146 -4.02 -8.05 -14.14
CA ALA A 146 -4.96 -7.17 -14.82
C ALA A 146 -4.63 -7.03 -16.30
N ALA A 147 -3.35 -6.84 -16.64
CA ALA A 147 -2.88 -6.75 -18.02
C ALA A 147 -2.93 -8.11 -18.72
N GLY A 148 -2.52 -9.17 -18.00
CA GLY A 148 -2.49 -10.53 -18.53
C GLY A 148 -3.87 -11.11 -18.82
N THR A 149 -4.87 -10.75 -18.03
CA THR A 149 -6.26 -11.16 -18.26
C THR A 149 -6.75 -10.69 -19.62
N THR A 150 -6.39 -9.45 -20.00
CA THR A 150 -6.72 -8.91 -21.32
C THR A 150 -6.02 -9.71 -22.42
N SER A 151 -4.74 -10.00 -22.25
CA SER A 151 -3.97 -10.80 -23.23
C SER A 151 -4.50 -12.23 -23.34
N ALA A 152 -4.87 -12.84 -22.23
CA ALA A 152 -5.40 -14.21 -22.21
C ALA A 152 -6.74 -14.33 -22.95
N ILE A 153 -7.54 -13.28 -22.93
CA ILE A 153 -8.83 -13.25 -23.64
C ILE A 153 -8.61 -13.17 -25.15
N GLU A 154 -7.54 -12.51 -25.59
CA GLU A 154 -7.22 -12.37 -27.01
C GLU A 154 -6.65 -13.65 -27.61
N ASP A 155 -6.07 -14.49 -26.81
CA ASP A 155 -5.52 -15.77 -27.23
C ASP A 155 -6.62 -16.85 -27.29
#